data_f09e6940f4487e5c7d23267e20e2ab28
#
_entry.id   f09e6940f4487e5c7d23267e20e2ab28
#
_cell.length_a   1.000
_cell.length_b   1.000
_cell.length_c   1.000
_cell.angle_alpha   90.00
_cell.angle_beta   90.00
_cell.angle_gamma   90.00
#
_symmetry.space_group_name_H-M   'P 1'
#
loop_
_entity.id
_entity.type
_entity.pdbx_description
1 polymer ?
#
loop_
_entity_poly.entity_id
_entity_poly.type
_entity_poly.pdbx_seq_one_letter_code
_entity_poly.pdbx_strand_id
1 'polypeptide(L)'
;LIVTILVSSVGGWYANKKEQLVPAVDVKAENGLVQIPLEQVSDGHLHRYAFHASDGTAVRVIIVQKGGSAFGVGLDACDVCGATGYYERDGQIVCRLCDVVMNKATIGLPGGCNPIPVEYHVQNGAVQISADALEAARIHFR
;
A
#
# COMPACT_ATOMS: atom_id res chain seq x y z
N LEU A 1 -23.96 -28.58 -16.68
CA LEU A 1 -23.65 -27.21 -17.12
C LEU A 1 -23.70 -26.22 -15.95
N ILE A 2 -24.80 -26.24 -15.19
CA ILE A 2 -24.99 -25.37 -14.03
C ILE A 2 -23.94 -25.68 -12.94
N VAL A 3 -23.67 -26.93 -12.71
CA VAL A 3 -22.69 -27.40 -11.72
C VAL A 3 -21.27 -26.90 -12.10
N THR A 4 -20.94 -26.97 -13.38
CA THR A 4 -19.64 -26.49 -13.88
C THR A 4 -19.47 -24.98 -13.63
N ILE A 5 -20.50 -24.20 -13.89
CA ILE A 5 -20.49 -22.74 -13.66
C ILE A 5 -20.30 -22.43 -12.16
N LEU A 6 -21.01 -23.15 -11.27
CA LEU A 6 -20.87 -22.97 -9.83
C LEU A 6 -19.46 -23.28 -9.35
N VAL A 7 -18.86 -24.36 -9.81
CA VAL A 7 -17.49 -24.74 -9.46
C VAL A 7 -16.50 -23.67 -9.91
N SER A 8 -16.66 -23.16 -11.13
CA SER A 8 -15.80 -22.08 -11.63
C SER A 8 -15.92 -20.81 -10.79
N SER A 9 -17.14 -20.43 -10.39
CA SER A 9 -17.38 -19.26 -9.58
C SER A 9 -16.75 -19.38 -8.19
N VAL A 10 -16.88 -20.55 -7.56
CA VAL A 10 -16.28 -20.80 -6.24
C VAL A 10 -14.76 -20.81 -6.34
N GLY A 11 -14.19 -21.44 -7.34
CA GLY A 11 -12.76 -21.46 -7.57
C GLY A 11 -12.18 -20.07 -7.82
N GLY A 12 -12.85 -19.27 -8.66
CA GLY A 12 -12.46 -17.89 -8.93
C GLY A 12 -12.53 -17.00 -7.70
N TRP A 13 -13.59 -17.14 -6.90
CA TRP A 13 -13.75 -16.39 -5.66
C TRP A 13 -12.62 -16.70 -4.66
N TYR A 14 -12.30 -17.99 -4.49
CA TYR A 14 -11.26 -18.42 -3.57
C TYR A 14 -9.88 -17.90 -3.99
N ALA A 15 -9.54 -17.98 -5.26
CA ALA A 15 -8.27 -17.49 -5.79
C ALA A 15 -8.15 -15.98 -5.59
N ASN A 16 -9.22 -15.22 -5.89
CA ASN A 16 -9.24 -13.77 -5.70
C ASN A 16 -9.08 -13.40 -4.23
N LYS A 17 -9.70 -14.14 -3.33
CA LYS A 17 -9.59 -13.87 -1.89
C LYS A 17 -8.16 -14.10 -1.39
N LYS A 18 -7.47 -15.12 -1.93
CA LYS A 18 -6.09 -15.44 -1.53
C LYS A 18 -5.09 -14.38 -1.98
N GLU A 19 -5.25 -13.85 -3.20
CA GLU A 19 -4.33 -12.90 -3.82
C GLU A 19 -4.92 -11.50 -3.97
N GLN A 20 -6.02 -11.23 -3.31
CA GLN A 20 -6.72 -9.97 -3.50
C GLN A 20 -5.86 -8.79 -3.05
N LEU A 21 -5.58 -7.90 -4.00
CA LEU A 21 -4.93 -6.62 -3.72
C LEU A 21 -5.99 -5.61 -3.29
N VAL A 22 -5.63 -4.80 -2.30
CA VAL A 22 -6.44 -3.63 -1.95
C VAL A 22 -6.36 -2.66 -3.13
N PRO A 23 -7.49 -2.21 -3.68
CA PRO A 23 -7.45 -1.24 -4.78
C PRO A 23 -6.74 0.04 -4.36
N ALA A 24 -5.97 0.61 -5.28
CA ALA A 24 -5.33 1.90 -5.05
C ALA A 24 -6.35 3.02 -5.23
N VAL A 25 -6.45 3.89 -4.24
CA VAL A 25 -7.30 5.07 -4.28
C VAL A 25 -6.46 6.23 -4.80
N ASP A 26 -6.92 6.88 -5.88
CA ASP A 26 -6.21 8.03 -6.43
C ASP A 26 -6.24 9.21 -5.46
N VAL A 27 -5.09 9.82 -5.25
CA VAL A 27 -4.95 10.99 -4.39
C VAL A 27 -4.24 12.11 -5.16
N LYS A 28 -4.52 13.34 -4.75
CA LYS A 28 -3.90 14.54 -5.34
C LYS A 28 -3.27 15.37 -4.24
N ALA A 29 -2.18 16.06 -4.60
CA ALA A 29 -1.55 17.00 -3.70
C ALA A 29 -2.29 18.34 -3.75
N GLU A 30 -2.45 18.94 -2.57
CA GLU A 30 -2.93 20.30 -2.42
C GLU A 30 -1.90 21.07 -1.60
N ASN A 31 -1.44 22.20 -2.13
CA ASN A 31 -0.40 23.01 -1.49
C ASN A 31 0.88 22.20 -1.18
N GLY A 32 1.23 21.29 -2.09
CA GLY A 32 2.43 20.46 -1.97
C GLY A 32 2.31 19.26 -1.03
N LEU A 33 1.12 18.98 -0.50
CA LEU A 33 0.90 17.86 0.42
C LEU A 33 -0.22 16.97 -0.06
N VAL A 34 0.00 15.65 0.03
CA VAL A 34 -1.07 14.67 -0.04
C VAL A 34 -1.57 14.46 1.40
N GLN A 35 -2.88 14.60 1.61
CA GLN A 35 -3.49 14.44 2.92
C GLN A 35 -4.49 13.29 2.90
N ILE A 36 -4.27 12.33 3.78
CA ILE A 36 -5.12 11.14 3.90
C ILE A 36 -5.77 11.17 5.29
N PRO A 37 -7.11 11.31 5.35
CA PRO A 37 -7.79 11.39 6.65
C PRO A 37 -7.49 10.17 7.52
N LEU A 38 -7.21 10.38 8.80
CA LEU A 38 -6.92 9.31 9.75
C LEU A 38 -8.04 8.28 9.83
N GLU A 39 -9.29 8.72 9.69
CA GLU A 39 -10.45 7.84 9.76
C GLU A 39 -10.44 6.75 8.68
N GLN A 40 -9.76 7.02 7.54
CA GLN A 40 -9.67 6.04 6.45
C GLN A 40 -8.66 4.94 6.74
N VAL A 41 -7.67 5.19 7.59
CA VAL A 41 -6.51 4.30 7.75
C VAL A 41 -6.33 3.79 9.19
N SER A 42 -7.28 4.10 10.09
CA SER A 42 -7.18 3.75 11.50
C SER A 42 -7.92 2.46 11.85
N ASP A 43 -7.84 1.45 10.98
CA ASP A 43 -8.53 0.17 11.16
C ASP A 43 -7.57 -1.03 11.26
N GLY A 44 -6.27 -0.79 11.21
CA GLY A 44 -5.26 -1.85 11.27
C GLY A 44 -5.09 -2.64 9.97
N HIS A 45 -5.84 -2.29 8.92
CA HIS A 45 -5.75 -2.94 7.61
C HIS A 45 -4.85 -2.19 6.66
N LEU A 46 -4.41 -2.88 5.60
CA LEU A 46 -3.60 -2.30 4.54
C LEU A 46 -4.44 -1.36 3.67
N HIS A 47 -3.95 -0.16 3.46
CA HIS A 47 -4.54 0.80 2.55
C HIS A 47 -3.53 1.20 1.50
N ARG A 48 -3.99 1.33 0.25
CA ARG A 48 -3.14 1.68 -0.89
C ARG A 48 -3.65 2.93 -1.56
N TYR A 49 -2.73 3.85 -1.85
CA TYR A 49 -3.03 5.11 -2.52
C TYR A 49 -2.10 5.29 -3.71
N ALA A 50 -2.61 5.90 -4.77
CA ALA A 50 -1.85 6.19 -5.98
C ALA A 50 -1.78 7.69 -6.20
N PHE A 51 -0.55 8.20 -6.26
CA PHE A 51 -0.25 9.59 -6.62
C PHE A 51 0.31 9.58 -8.03
N HIS A 52 -0.26 10.42 -8.90
CA HIS A 52 0.20 10.52 -10.28
C HIS A 52 1.26 11.60 -10.37
N ALA A 53 2.50 11.18 -10.66
CA ALA A 53 3.63 12.09 -10.80
C ALA A 53 3.50 12.94 -12.06
N SER A 54 4.34 13.95 -12.19
CA SER A 54 4.30 14.90 -13.30
C SER A 54 4.50 14.25 -14.67
N ASP A 55 5.19 13.11 -14.74
CA ASP A 55 5.40 12.35 -15.98
C ASP A 55 4.32 11.28 -16.23
N GLY A 56 3.27 11.26 -15.41
CA GLY A 56 2.18 10.29 -15.51
C GLY A 56 2.41 8.98 -14.75
N THR A 57 3.59 8.78 -14.14
CA THR A 57 3.87 7.57 -13.39
C THR A 57 3.00 7.50 -12.15
N ALA A 58 2.32 6.37 -11.93
CA ALA A 58 1.54 6.14 -10.72
C ALA A 58 2.49 5.69 -9.59
N VAL A 59 2.64 6.52 -8.58
CA VAL A 59 3.44 6.23 -7.39
C VAL A 59 2.50 5.69 -6.31
N ARG A 60 2.65 4.42 -5.97
CA ARG A 60 1.77 3.78 -5.00
C ARG A 60 2.39 3.82 -3.61
N VAL A 61 1.57 4.18 -2.64
CA VAL A 61 1.92 4.28 -1.22
C VAL A 61 1.01 3.35 -0.44
N ILE A 62 1.58 2.64 0.52
CA ILE A 62 0.78 1.86 1.47
C ILE A 62 0.84 2.49 2.85
N ILE A 63 -0.28 2.40 3.56
CA ILE A 63 -0.42 2.88 4.93
C ILE A 63 -1.10 1.78 5.74
N VAL A 64 -0.54 1.49 6.91
CA VAL A 64 -1.14 0.55 7.86
C VAL A 64 -0.98 1.10 9.27
N GLN A 65 -2.05 1.03 10.06
CA GLN A 65 -1.99 1.39 11.47
C GLN A 65 -1.28 0.27 12.25
N LYS A 66 -0.22 0.63 12.95
CA LYS A 66 0.55 -0.33 13.77
C LYS A 66 -0.10 -0.59 15.11
N GLY A 67 -0.66 0.45 15.71
CA GLY A 67 -1.32 0.43 17.00
C GLY A 67 -1.42 1.85 17.53
N GLY A 68 -2.53 2.20 18.18
CA GLY A 68 -2.76 3.55 18.66
C GLY A 68 -2.64 4.60 17.54
N SER A 69 -1.75 5.57 17.71
CA SER A 69 -1.49 6.62 16.74
C SER A 69 -0.27 6.36 15.87
N ALA A 70 0.32 5.17 15.93
CA ALA A 70 1.49 4.83 15.13
C ALA A 70 1.06 4.22 13.79
N PHE A 71 1.70 4.68 12.70
CA PHE A 71 1.43 4.22 11.35
C PHE A 71 2.70 3.72 10.69
N GLY A 72 2.55 2.74 9.80
CA GLY A 72 3.58 2.36 8.85
C GLY A 72 3.24 2.97 7.50
N VAL A 73 4.14 3.78 6.96
CA VAL A 73 3.95 4.43 5.67
C VAL A 73 5.17 4.12 4.80
N GLY A 74 4.91 3.61 3.61
CA GLY A 74 5.98 3.27 2.69
C GLY A 74 5.47 3.17 1.25
N LEU A 75 6.39 3.00 0.33
CA LEU A 75 6.05 2.74 -1.06
C LEU A 75 5.51 1.31 -1.20
N ASP A 76 4.63 1.11 -2.17
CA ASP A 76 4.16 -0.22 -2.55
C ASP A 76 5.23 -0.92 -3.42
N ALA A 77 6.45 -0.89 -2.95
CA ALA A 77 7.65 -1.39 -3.60
C ALA A 77 8.74 -1.65 -2.55
N CYS A 78 9.65 -2.57 -2.84
CA CYS A 78 10.82 -2.80 -1.99
C CYS A 78 12.09 -2.86 -2.84
N ASP A 79 13.25 -2.74 -2.17
CA ASP A 79 14.55 -2.75 -2.85
C ASP A 79 14.86 -4.08 -3.52
N VAL A 80 14.33 -5.17 -2.99
CA VAL A 80 14.60 -6.52 -3.51
C VAL A 80 13.65 -6.90 -4.63
N CYS A 81 12.34 -6.67 -4.44
CA CYS A 81 11.29 -7.14 -5.35
C CYS A 81 10.78 -6.08 -6.31
N GLY A 82 11.19 -4.83 -6.16
CA GLY A 82 10.72 -3.73 -6.99
C GLY A 82 9.24 -3.40 -6.71
N ALA A 83 8.55 -2.94 -7.73
CA ALA A 83 7.20 -2.40 -7.65
C ALA A 83 6.09 -3.46 -7.74
N THR A 84 6.33 -4.68 -7.31
CA THR A 84 5.33 -5.75 -7.34
C THR A 84 4.23 -5.54 -6.30
N GLY A 85 4.54 -4.87 -5.20
CA GLY A 85 3.56 -4.47 -4.21
C GLY A 85 3.32 -5.46 -3.09
N TYR A 86 2.37 -5.11 -2.26
CA TYR A 86 1.99 -5.86 -1.06
C TYR A 86 0.50 -6.16 -1.07
N TYR A 87 0.11 -7.19 -0.34
CA TYR A 87 -1.30 -7.50 -0.12
C TYR A 87 -1.50 -7.96 1.32
N GLU A 88 -2.75 -7.98 1.74
CA GLU A 88 -3.10 -8.45 3.08
C GLU A 88 -3.64 -9.87 3.00
N ARG A 89 -3.13 -10.74 3.89
CA ARG A 89 -3.60 -12.12 4.04
C ARG A 89 -3.69 -12.42 5.53
N ASP A 90 -4.88 -12.78 5.99
CA ASP A 90 -5.13 -13.11 7.39
C ASP A 90 -4.67 -12.01 8.37
N GLY A 91 -4.89 -10.76 7.99
CA GLY A 91 -4.51 -9.61 8.80
C GLY A 91 -3.02 -9.27 8.75
N GLN A 92 -2.25 -9.97 7.93
CA GLN A 92 -0.80 -9.73 7.77
C GLN A 92 -0.50 -9.11 6.42
N ILE A 93 0.54 -8.29 6.39
CA ILE A 93 1.03 -7.66 5.17
C ILE A 93 2.07 -8.58 4.53
N VAL A 94 1.88 -8.91 3.26
CA VAL A 94 2.70 -9.91 2.56
C VAL A 94 3.26 -9.29 1.29
N CYS A 95 4.56 -9.50 1.05
CA CYS A 95 5.19 -9.12 -0.21
C CYS A 95 4.65 -10.03 -1.34
N ARG A 96 4.12 -9.41 -2.38
CA ARG A 96 3.44 -10.14 -3.45
C ARG A 96 4.37 -11.06 -4.26
N LEU A 97 5.61 -10.66 -4.45
CA LEU A 97 6.55 -11.44 -5.25
C LEU A 97 7.18 -12.60 -4.47
N CYS A 98 7.71 -12.32 -3.28
CA CYS A 98 8.44 -13.34 -2.52
C CYS A 98 7.57 -14.03 -1.45
N ASP A 99 6.33 -13.60 -1.28
CA ASP A 99 5.35 -14.18 -0.33
C ASP A 99 5.83 -14.18 1.12
N VAL A 100 6.73 -13.26 1.46
CA VAL A 100 7.24 -13.10 2.82
C VAL A 100 6.31 -12.20 3.61
N VAL A 101 5.95 -12.62 4.82
CA VAL A 101 5.13 -11.83 5.73
C VAL A 101 5.97 -10.70 6.32
N MET A 102 5.47 -9.47 6.20
CA MET A 102 6.10 -8.29 6.78
C MET A 102 5.63 -8.11 8.22
N ASN A 103 6.56 -7.81 9.12
CA ASN A 103 6.20 -7.40 10.47
C ASN A 103 5.66 -5.97 10.41
N LYS A 104 4.43 -5.76 10.85
CA LYS A 104 3.81 -4.42 10.85
C LYS A 104 4.67 -3.39 11.57
N ALA A 105 5.33 -3.79 12.65
CA ALA A 105 6.17 -2.89 13.43
C ALA A 105 7.35 -2.33 12.63
N THR A 106 7.83 -3.05 11.62
CA THR A 106 8.97 -2.63 10.80
C THR A 106 8.58 -1.91 9.52
N ILE A 107 7.29 -1.83 9.18
CA ILE A 107 6.84 -1.04 8.02
C ILE A 107 7.13 0.43 8.29
N GLY A 108 7.85 1.06 7.38
CA GLY A 108 8.37 2.42 7.57
C GLY A 108 9.85 2.45 7.91
N LEU A 109 10.47 1.28 8.17
CA LEU A 109 11.90 1.13 8.33
C LEU A 109 12.52 0.54 7.07
N PRO A 110 13.76 0.91 6.73
CA PRO A 110 14.40 0.40 5.52
C PRO A 110 14.87 -1.05 5.69
N GLY A 111 15.07 -1.72 4.57
CA GLY A 111 15.78 -3.00 4.51
C GLY A 111 14.96 -4.14 3.95
N GLY A 112 15.63 -5.00 3.19
CA GLY A 112 15.10 -6.26 2.66
C GLY A 112 13.82 -6.09 1.84
N CYS A 113 12.81 -6.88 2.20
CA CYS A 113 11.51 -6.84 1.55
C CYS A 113 10.53 -5.85 2.20
N ASN A 114 10.97 -5.07 3.18
CA ASN A 114 10.14 -4.02 3.75
C ASN A 114 9.82 -2.95 2.69
N PRO A 115 8.63 -2.36 2.75
CA PRO A 115 8.30 -1.23 1.90
C PRO A 115 9.34 -0.12 2.03
N ILE A 116 9.73 0.48 0.90
CA ILE A 116 10.68 1.60 0.91
C ILE A 116 10.04 2.73 1.73
N PRO A 117 10.74 3.26 2.76
CA PRO A 117 10.14 4.24 3.65
C PRO A 117 9.76 5.54 2.93
N VAL A 118 8.65 6.13 3.35
CA VAL A 118 8.20 7.45 2.93
C VAL A 118 8.08 8.32 4.16
N GLU A 119 8.69 9.50 4.13
CA GLU A 119 8.54 10.47 5.19
C GLU A 119 7.11 10.98 5.25
N TYR A 120 6.55 11.05 6.44
CA TYR A 120 5.18 11.50 6.66
C TYR A 120 5.05 12.21 8.00
N HIS A 121 3.98 12.97 8.13
CA HIS A 121 3.61 13.62 9.38
C HIS A 121 2.12 13.36 9.64
N VAL A 122 1.75 13.30 10.91
CA VAL A 122 0.35 13.21 11.31
C VAL A 122 -0.02 14.55 11.92
N GLN A 123 -0.82 15.31 11.20
CA GLN A 123 -1.29 16.65 11.61
C GLN A 123 -2.69 16.90 11.08
N ASN A 124 -3.45 17.68 11.83
CA ASN A 124 -4.79 18.11 11.41
C ASN A 124 -5.72 16.96 11.05
N GLY A 125 -5.60 15.83 11.78
CA GLY A 125 -6.44 14.66 11.54
C GLY A 125 -6.12 13.90 10.27
N ALA A 126 -4.91 14.05 9.73
CA ALA A 126 -4.52 13.41 8.49
C ALA A 126 -3.07 12.93 8.51
N VAL A 127 -2.78 11.88 7.74
CA VAL A 127 -1.43 11.51 7.34
C VAL A 127 -1.05 12.41 6.18
N GLN A 128 0.04 13.16 6.33
CA GLN A 128 0.51 14.13 5.33
C GLN A 128 1.81 13.65 4.71
N ILE A 129 1.86 13.62 3.40
CA ILE A 129 3.04 13.19 2.63
C ILE A 129 3.39 14.29 1.62
N SER A 130 4.67 14.67 1.57
CA SER A 130 5.14 15.67 0.63
C SER A 130 4.98 15.19 -0.82
N ALA A 131 4.40 16.04 -1.66
CA ALA A 131 4.31 15.76 -3.10
C ALA A 131 5.70 15.64 -3.73
N ASP A 132 6.67 16.44 -3.28
CA ASP A 132 8.04 16.36 -3.79
C ASP A 132 8.69 15.01 -3.49
N ALA A 133 8.42 14.45 -2.30
CA ALA A 133 8.91 13.12 -1.93
C ALA A 133 8.31 12.04 -2.84
N LEU A 134 7.03 12.15 -3.17
CA LEU A 134 6.36 11.21 -4.07
C LEU A 134 6.85 11.36 -5.51
N GLU A 135 7.08 12.58 -5.97
CA GLU A 135 7.68 12.82 -7.28
C GLU A 135 9.06 12.15 -7.40
N ALA A 136 9.90 12.30 -6.37
CA ALA A 136 11.22 11.67 -6.35
C ALA A 136 11.11 10.14 -6.33
N ALA A 137 10.09 9.60 -5.68
CA ALA A 137 9.87 8.17 -5.55
C ALA A 137 9.41 7.50 -6.86
N ARG A 138 9.03 8.26 -7.88
CA ARG A 138 8.54 7.71 -9.15
C ARG A 138 9.54 6.78 -9.83
N ILE A 139 10.82 6.92 -9.56
CA ILE A 139 11.86 6.05 -10.13
C ILE A 139 11.66 4.58 -9.79
N HIS A 140 10.98 4.28 -8.69
CA HIS A 140 10.69 2.91 -8.26
C HIS A 140 9.51 2.28 -9.02
N PHE A 141 8.76 3.05 -9.79
CA PHE A 141 7.54 2.61 -10.47
C PHE A 141 7.60 2.77 -12.00
N ARG A 142 8.74 3.14 -12.52
CA ARG A 142 8.97 3.26 -13.97
C ARG A 142 9.21 1.91 -14.63
#